data_3624900a3f4e29f2b72f1dc9f929d90e
#
_entry.id   3624900a3f4e29f2b72f1dc9f929d90e
#
_cell.length_a   1.000
_cell.length_b   1.000
_cell.length_c   1.000
_cell.angle_alpha   90.00
_cell.angle_beta   90.00
_cell.angle_gamma   90.00
#
_symmetry.space_group_name_H-M   'P 1'
#
loop_
_entity.id
_entity.type
_entity.pdbx_description
1 polymer ?
#
loop_
_entity_poly.entity_id
_entity_poly.type
_entity_poly.pdbx_seq_one_letter_code
_entity_poly.pdbx_strand_id
1 'polypeptide(L)'
;MRILILSDGKDGHLNQSIGIAEILRDRIELSYDIHEARLKLNFLRGLIHVVIKKLSKKFDLINIEKILNLYEKIDIEKYNLIVSTGGSLRILSAALARKYNIKNIHNGSLRGFSSNYFTANISIDKRNDPNVIHTLIPPNKFKPLKYFKKKNRVLFLIGGNGSGYKIKKRDIKTLCKNIQKYSSENKLSPIIVTSRRTKKSHEEILKTKLINFYDNESIWYHENKLKLDLAMLFKSIDLIFVSEDSSSMISESICSGLPVYTIAPIRKKQNLSHTKMLQRYESQGFIKRLNFDSDFKKETKHRTNTSYEKISNIQLLLKISLTESIKNLYQKFGKNKEILQS
;
A
#
# COMPACT_ATOMS: atom_id res chain seq x y z
N MET A 1 11.68 16.40 14.96
CA MET A 1 10.81 16.84 13.83
C MET A 1 9.41 16.24 14.02
N ARG A 2 8.35 17.03 13.80
CA ARG A 2 6.96 16.52 13.93
C ARG A 2 6.28 16.46 12.56
N ILE A 3 5.72 15.31 12.21
CA ILE A 3 5.09 15.03 10.89
C ILE A 3 3.57 14.94 11.05
N LEU A 4 2.83 15.58 10.13
CA LEU A 4 1.41 15.36 9.94
C LEU A 4 1.20 14.31 8.86
N ILE A 5 0.65 13.15 9.19
CA ILE A 5 0.19 12.15 8.23
C ILE A 5 -1.29 12.38 7.93
N LEU A 6 -1.60 12.79 6.70
CA LEU A 6 -2.97 12.84 6.22
C LEU A 6 -3.45 11.45 5.80
N SER A 7 -4.62 11.04 6.30
CA SER A 7 -5.27 9.76 5.99
C SER A 7 -6.61 9.98 5.28
N ASP A 8 -6.93 9.14 4.32
CA ASP A 8 -8.26 9.07 3.68
C ASP A 8 -9.11 7.89 4.20
N GLY A 9 -8.74 7.35 5.36
CA GLY A 9 -9.41 6.23 6.02
C GLY A 9 -9.13 4.86 5.38
N LYS A 10 -8.14 4.77 4.47
CA LYS A 10 -7.74 3.49 3.86
C LYS A 10 -6.42 3.00 4.46
N ASP A 11 -6.45 1.84 5.10
CA ASP A 11 -5.28 1.25 5.77
C ASP A 11 -4.05 1.15 4.86
N GLY A 12 -4.24 0.70 3.60
CA GLY A 12 -3.14 0.58 2.65
C GLY A 12 -2.45 1.91 2.31
N HIS A 13 -3.20 3.02 2.23
CA HIS A 13 -2.63 4.35 2.05
C HIS A 13 -1.93 4.82 3.33
N LEU A 14 -2.54 4.58 4.48
CA LEU A 14 -1.96 4.91 5.77
C LEU A 14 -0.65 4.15 6.01
N ASN A 15 -0.61 2.85 5.74
CA ASN A 15 0.60 2.02 5.85
C ASN A 15 1.75 2.56 4.97
N GLN A 16 1.43 3.08 3.79
CA GLN A 16 2.42 3.69 2.90
C GLN A 16 2.93 5.03 3.46
N SER A 17 2.05 5.87 4.01
CA SER A 17 2.44 7.14 4.64
C SER A 17 3.27 6.93 5.90
N ILE A 18 2.91 5.94 6.72
CA ILE A 18 3.72 5.54 7.88
C ILE A 18 5.10 5.04 7.40
N GLY A 19 5.15 4.27 6.31
CA GLY A 19 6.40 3.80 5.72
C GLY A 19 7.35 4.94 5.35
N ILE A 20 6.85 6.06 4.86
CA ILE A 20 7.66 7.26 4.61
C ILE A 20 8.23 7.81 5.92
N ALA A 21 7.41 7.96 6.96
CA ALA A 21 7.87 8.43 8.25
C ALA A 21 8.93 7.50 8.86
N GLU A 22 8.75 6.17 8.77
CA GLU A 22 9.73 5.19 9.27
C GLU A 22 11.05 5.22 8.49
N ILE A 23 11.02 5.43 7.18
CA ILE A 23 12.23 5.62 6.37
C ILE A 23 13.02 6.85 6.83
N LEU A 24 12.32 7.94 7.16
CA LEU A 24 12.94 9.18 7.63
C LEU A 24 13.46 9.07 9.07
N ARG A 25 12.82 8.26 9.93
CA ARG A 25 13.17 8.07 11.35
C ARG A 25 14.59 7.54 11.56
N ASP A 26 15.11 6.79 10.61
CA ASP A 26 16.46 6.23 10.71
C ASP A 26 17.55 7.31 10.87
N ARG A 27 17.30 8.54 10.38
CA ARG A 27 18.27 9.65 10.40
C ARG A 27 17.83 10.87 11.18
N ILE A 28 16.54 11.00 11.49
CA ILE A 28 15.98 12.14 12.20
C ILE A 28 15.19 11.63 13.40
N GLU A 29 15.35 12.28 14.55
CA GLU A 29 14.42 12.11 15.63
C GLU A 29 13.09 12.73 15.22
N LEU A 30 12.06 11.89 15.07
CA LEU A 30 10.75 12.33 14.63
C LEU A 30 9.60 11.64 15.37
N SER A 31 8.53 12.40 15.51
CA SER A 31 7.19 11.91 15.86
C SER A 31 6.21 12.22 14.75
N TYR A 32 5.09 11.50 14.70
CA TYR A 32 4.02 11.80 13.76
C TYR A 32 2.66 11.65 14.39
N ASP A 33 1.72 12.50 13.95
CA ASP A 33 0.31 12.38 14.23
C ASP A 33 -0.44 12.00 12.96
N ILE A 34 -1.49 11.20 13.11
CA ILE A 34 -2.36 10.80 12.00
C ILE A 34 -3.64 11.59 12.08
N HIS A 35 -3.97 12.31 11.01
CA HIS A 35 -5.22 13.06 10.88
C HIS A 35 -6.05 12.52 9.72
N GLU A 36 -7.26 12.05 10.01
CA GLU A 36 -8.20 11.62 8.98
C GLU A 36 -8.83 12.86 8.33
N ALA A 37 -8.52 13.06 7.03
CA ALA A 37 -9.02 14.20 6.25
C ALA A 37 -10.50 13.99 5.91
N ARG A 38 -11.38 14.55 6.73
CA ARG A 38 -12.83 14.47 6.56
C ARG A 38 -13.36 15.68 5.80
N LEU A 39 -14.26 15.41 4.86
CA LEU A 39 -15.02 16.46 4.19
C LEU A 39 -16.18 16.90 5.11
N LYS A 40 -16.37 18.19 5.28
CA LYS A 40 -17.49 18.75 6.07
C LYS A 40 -18.87 18.27 5.59
N LEU A 41 -19.01 18.07 4.27
CA LEU A 41 -20.23 17.61 3.63
C LEU A 41 -20.03 16.20 3.04
N ASN A 42 -19.94 15.20 3.91
CA ASN A 42 -19.68 13.82 3.50
C ASN A 42 -20.72 13.24 2.52
N PHE A 43 -21.99 13.66 2.59
CA PHE A 43 -23.05 13.21 1.67
C PHE A 43 -22.83 13.70 0.23
N LEU A 44 -22.09 14.82 0.02
CA LEU A 44 -21.70 15.33 -1.30
C LEU A 44 -20.34 14.84 -1.79
N ARG A 45 -19.75 13.84 -1.12
CA ARG A 45 -18.39 13.36 -1.40
C ARG A 45 -18.13 13.09 -2.89
N GLY A 46 -19.09 12.50 -3.60
CA GLY A 46 -18.97 12.22 -5.03
C GLY A 46 -18.85 13.49 -5.87
N LEU A 47 -19.70 14.46 -5.64
CA LEU A 47 -19.69 15.77 -6.32
C LEU A 47 -18.43 16.55 -5.99
N ILE A 48 -18.05 16.61 -4.72
CA ILE A 48 -16.84 17.30 -4.28
C ILE A 48 -15.59 16.69 -4.94
N HIS A 49 -15.50 15.38 -5.07
CA HIS A 49 -14.38 14.74 -5.79
C HIS A 49 -14.33 15.12 -7.28
N VAL A 50 -15.47 15.28 -7.96
CA VAL A 50 -15.51 15.75 -9.35
C VAL A 50 -15.06 17.21 -9.44
N VAL A 51 -15.54 18.07 -8.53
CA VAL A 51 -15.13 19.47 -8.43
C VAL A 51 -13.62 19.57 -8.16
N ILE A 52 -13.12 18.87 -7.14
CA ILE A 52 -11.69 18.81 -6.81
C ILE A 52 -10.85 18.36 -8.02
N LYS A 53 -11.32 17.38 -8.80
CA LYS A 53 -10.63 16.91 -10.00
C LYS A 53 -10.58 17.98 -11.09
N LYS A 54 -11.64 18.76 -11.27
CA LYS A 54 -11.66 19.91 -12.22
C LYS A 54 -10.74 21.03 -11.72
N LEU A 55 -10.82 21.36 -10.44
CA LEU A 55 -10.03 22.39 -9.80
C LEU A 55 -8.53 22.05 -9.81
N SER A 56 -8.13 20.79 -9.70
CA SER A 56 -6.72 20.41 -9.74
C SER A 56 -5.98 20.83 -11.01
N LYS A 57 -6.69 21.02 -12.13
CA LYS A 57 -6.12 21.52 -13.39
C LYS A 57 -5.80 23.02 -13.37
N LYS A 58 -6.41 23.77 -12.45
CA LYS A 58 -6.26 25.22 -12.31
C LYS A 58 -5.84 25.61 -10.90
N PHE A 59 -5.03 24.79 -10.26
CA PHE A 59 -4.68 24.95 -8.84
C PHE A 59 -4.07 26.30 -8.52
N ASP A 60 -3.27 26.87 -9.42
CA ASP A 60 -2.64 28.18 -9.22
C ASP A 60 -3.65 29.34 -9.22
N LEU A 61 -4.78 29.19 -9.91
CA LEU A 61 -5.83 30.19 -10.04
C LEU A 61 -6.90 30.10 -8.93
N ILE A 62 -6.80 29.11 -8.05
CA ILE A 62 -7.82 28.87 -7.03
C ILE A 62 -7.44 29.54 -5.74
N ASN A 63 -8.41 30.19 -5.12
CA ASN A 63 -8.31 30.58 -3.74
C ASN A 63 -8.21 29.33 -2.84
N ILE A 64 -7.06 29.14 -2.23
CA ILE A 64 -6.72 27.98 -1.39
C ILE A 64 -7.70 27.80 -0.23
N GLU A 65 -8.18 28.91 0.34
CA GLU A 65 -9.18 28.90 1.41
C GLU A 65 -10.47 28.15 1.01
N LYS A 66 -10.90 28.27 -0.26
CA LYS A 66 -12.06 27.53 -0.76
C LYS A 66 -11.83 26.02 -0.75
N ILE A 67 -10.57 25.57 -0.99
CA ILE A 67 -10.23 24.15 -0.89
C ILE A 67 -10.22 23.70 0.55
N LEU A 68 -9.55 24.45 1.43
CA LEU A 68 -9.42 24.09 2.84
C LEU A 68 -10.77 24.09 3.55
N ASN A 69 -11.66 25.00 3.20
CA ASN A 69 -13.01 25.07 3.75
C ASN A 69 -13.91 23.88 3.41
N LEU A 70 -13.53 23.02 2.44
CA LEU A 70 -14.22 21.76 2.18
C LEU A 70 -13.94 20.67 3.21
N TYR A 71 -12.85 20.83 3.96
CA TYR A 71 -12.39 19.86 4.96
C TYR A 71 -12.62 20.39 6.39
N GLU A 72 -12.64 19.48 7.35
CA GLU A 72 -12.53 19.84 8.78
C GLU A 72 -11.21 20.57 9.04
N LYS A 73 -11.21 21.47 10.04
CA LYS A 73 -10.03 22.28 10.37
C LYS A 73 -8.90 21.37 10.86
N ILE A 74 -7.70 21.60 10.33
CA ILE A 74 -6.47 20.90 10.72
C ILE A 74 -5.54 21.94 11.34
N ASP A 75 -5.09 21.70 12.56
CA ASP A 75 -4.05 22.50 13.20
C ASP A 75 -2.68 22.10 12.63
N ILE A 76 -2.04 23.03 11.91
CA ILE A 76 -0.80 22.79 11.15
C ILE A 76 0.43 23.35 11.88
N GLU A 77 0.29 24.34 12.75
CA GLU A 77 1.41 25.16 13.27
C GLU A 77 2.51 24.34 13.97
N LYS A 78 2.14 23.22 14.57
CA LYS A 78 3.08 22.32 15.27
C LYS A 78 3.86 21.36 14.38
N TYR A 79 3.56 21.29 13.07
CA TYR A 79 4.18 20.33 12.16
C TYR A 79 5.26 20.96 11.27
N ASN A 80 6.25 20.14 10.93
CA ASN A 80 7.37 20.54 10.06
C ASN A 80 7.25 19.94 8.67
N LEU A 81 6.46 18.87 8.52
CA LEU A 81 6.31 18.13 7.29
C LEU A 81 4.91 17.50 7.19
N ILE A 82 4.30 17.56 6.02
CA ILE A 82 3.06 16.85 5.70
C ILE A 82 3.40 15.62 4.86
N VAL A 83 2.84 14.46 5.22
CA VAL A 83 2.93 13.23 4.43
C VAL A 83 1.52 12.77 4.04
N SER A 84 1.34 12.41 2.77
CA SER A 84 0.03 11.95 2.26
C SER A 84 0.19 10.86 1.22
N THR A 85 -0.78 9.94 1.14
CA THR A 85 -0.84 8.89 0.12
C THR A 85 -2.21 8.82 -0.52
N GLY A 86 -2.21 8.70 -1.85
CA GLY A 86 -3.43 8.47 -2.63
C GLY A 86 -4.08 9.73 -3.19
N GLY A 87 -4.79 9.55 -4.29
CA GLY A 87 -5.25 10.66 -5.12
C GLY A 87 -6.27 11.60 -4.49
N SER A 88 -6.98 11.17 -3.44
CA SER A 88 -7.96 12.00 -2.70
C SER A 88 -7.30 13.09 -1.85
N LEU A 89 -6.06 12.87 -1.40
CA LEU A 89 -5.33 13.77 -0.49
C LEU A 89 -4.41 14.77 -1.20
N ARG A 90 -4.15 14.60 -2.51
CA ARG A 90 -3.21 15.44 -3.25
C ARG A 90 -3.46 16.93 -3.09
N ILE A 91 -4.70 17.34 -3.40
CA ILE A 91 -5.04 18.76 -3.43
C ILE A 91 -5.05 19.36 -2.02
N LEU A 92 -5.49 18.60 -1.03
CA LEU A 92 -5.45 19.03 0.37
C LEU A 92 -4.01 19.20 0.84
N SER A 93 -3.13 18.22 0.59
CA SER A 93 -1.71 18.29 0.93
C SER A 93 -1.02 19.50 0.28
N ALA A 94 -1.28 19.74 -1.01
CA ALA A 94 -0.73 20.89 -1.72
C ALA A 94 -1.28 22.23 -1.19
N ALA A 95 -2.58 22.29 -0.88
CA ALA A 95 -3.21 23.49 -0.35
C ALA A 95 -2.68 23.87 1.05
N LEU A 96 -2.54 22.90 1.93
CA LEU A 96 -1.95 23.10 3.25
C LEU A 96 -0.49 23.52 3.15
N ALA A 97 0.29 22.84 2.30
CA ALA A 97 1.71 23.18 2.11
C ALA A 97 1.90 24.61 1.61
N ARG A 98 1.08 25.04 0.64
CA ARG A 98 1.13 26.41 0.10
C ARG A 98 0.66 27.48 1.11
N LYS A 99 -0.44 27.22 1.83
CA LYS A 99 -0.98 28.19 2.81
C LYS A 99 -0.02 28.44 3.97
N TYR A 100 0.56 27.37 4.51
CA TYR A 100 1.37 27.42 5.72
C TYR A 100 2.87 27.38 5.46
N ASN A 101 3.29 27.44 4.19
CA ASN A 101 4.69 27.34 3.77
C ASN A 101 5.44 26.16 4.41
N ILE A 102 4.78 25.00 4.47
CA ILE A 102 5.31 23.77 5.06
C ILE A 102 5.70 22.77 3.96
N LYS A 103 6.76 22.01 4.17
CA LYS A 103 7.19 20.94 3.26
C LYS A 103 6.16 19.82 3.20
N ASN A 104 6.00 19.18 2.02
CA ASN A 104 5.08 18.07 1.86
C ASN A 104 5.62 16.96 0.97
N ILE A 105 5.36 15.71 1.35
CA ILE A 105 5.65 14.51 0.56
C ILE A 105 4.33 13.84 0.21
N HIS A 106 4.14 13.60 -1.09
CA HIS A 106 2.97 12.85 -1.58
C HIS A 106 3.39 11.53 -2.20
N ASN A 107 2.74 10.43 -1.84
CA ASN A 107 2.96 9.14 -2.47
C ASN A 107 1.76 8.75 -3.33
N GLY A 108 2.02 8.50 -4.61
CA GLY A 108 1.03 8.06 -5.59
C GLY A 108 1.01 8.84 -6.89
N SER A 109 0.16 8.41 -7.81
CA SER A 109 0.02 9.02 -9.13
C SER A 109 -0.58 10.42 -9.06
N LEU A 110 0.05 11.37 -9.72
CA LEU A 110 -0.41 12.77 -9.81
C LEU A 110 -1.60 12.96 -10.75
N ARG A 111 -1.81 12.07 -11.71
CA ARG A 111 -2.95 12.12 -12.67
C ARG A 111 -3.14 13.51 -13.31
N GLY A 112 -2.05 14.13 -13.76
CA GLY A 112 -2.05 15.46 -14.37
C GLY A 112 -1.99 16.64 -13.38
N PHE A 113 -1.88 16.40 -12.08
CA PHE A 113 -1.53 17.42 -11.10
C PHE A 113 -0.02 17.69 -11.14
N SER A 114 0.42 18.94 -11.00
CA SER A 114 1.84 19.28 -11.10
C SER A 114 2.64 18.75 -9.90
N SER A 115 3.82 18.21 -10.16
CA SER A 115 4.79 17.81 -9.12
C SER A 115 5.35 18.99 -8.34
N ASN A 116 5.32 20.19 -8.92
CA ASN A 116 5.85 21.43 -8.30
C ASN A 116 5.11 21.83 -7.02
N TYR A 117 3.90 21.29 -6.79
CA TYR A 117 3.15 21.52 -5.55
C TYR A 117 3.62 20.63 -4.39
N PHE A 118 4.61 19.80 -4.61
CA PHE A 118 5.17 18.91 -3.60
C PHE A 118 6.67 19.12 -3.46
N THR A 119 7.16 19.04 -2.24
CA THR A 119 8.60 18.95 -1.98
C THR A 119 9.17 17.67 -2.59
N ALA A 120 8.43 16.56 -2.45
CA ALA A 120 8.70 15.32 -3.17
C ALA A 120 7.39 14.57 -3.49
N ASN A 121 7.34 13.96 -4.67
CA ASN A 121 6.29 13.01 -5.04
C ASN A 121 6.88 11.63 -5.31
N ILE A 122 6.51 10.63 -4.52
CA ILE A 122 6.94 9.25 -4.71
C ILE A 122 6.01 8.57 -5.72
N SER A 123 6.56 7.98 -6.76
CA SER A 123 5.79 7.33 -7.82
C SER A 123 6.44 6.01 -8.27
N ILE A 124 5.60 5.00 -8.50
CA ILE A 124 6.02 3.76 -9.18
C ILE A 124 6.03 3.92 -10.70
N ASP A 125 5.41 4.97 -11.23
CA ASP A 125 5.47 5.30 -12.65
C ASP A 125 6.70 6.19 -12.91
N LYS A 126 7.54 5.82 -13.89
CA LYS A 126 8.65 6.66 -14.30
C LYS A 126 8.13 7.99 -14.87
N ARG A 127 8.65 9.09 -14.37
CA ARG A 127 8.32 10.46 -14.81
C ARG A 127 9.58 11.30 -14.74
N ASN A 128 9.71 12.22 -15.69
CA ASN A 128 10.84 13.16 -15.75
C ASN A 128 10.51 14.51 -15.09
N ASP A 129 9.43 14.56 -14.29
CA ASP A 129 9.09 15.79 -13.56
C ASP A 129 10.12 16.04 -12.45
N PRO A 130 10.46 17.31 -12.13
CA PRO A 130 11.41 17.64 -11.08
C PRO A 130 11.02 17.12 -9.74
N ASN A 131 10.79 17.06 -8.82
CA ASN A 131 10.33 16.60 -7.49
C ASN A 131 9.71 15.18 -7.49
N VAL A 132 9.88 14.38 -8.56
CA VAL A 132 9.38 13.01 -8.58
C VAL A 132 10.49 12.02 -8.27
N ILE A 133 10.29 11.27 -7.18
CA ILE A 133 11.14 10.16 -6.79
C ILE A 133 10.53 8.88 -7.34
N HIS A 134 11.22 8.23 -8.27
CA HIS A 134 10.80 6.94 -8.78
C HIS A 134 11.21 5.83 -7.83
N THR A 135 10.29 4.89 -7.57
CA THR A 135 10.55 3.66 -6.82
C THR A 135 9.89 2.46 -7.48
N LEU A 136 10.47 1.28 -7.35
CA LEU A 136 9.89 0.05 -7.90
C LEU A 136 8.66 -0.43 -7.10
N ILE A 137 8.64 -0.16 -5.79
CA ILE A 137 7.55 -0.50 -4.87
C ILE A 137 7.21 0.73 -4.03
N PRO A 138 5.92 0.99 -3.72
CA PRO A 138 5.56 2.08 -2.83
C PRO A 138 6.19 1.89 -1.43
N PRO A 139 6.55 2.97 -0.73
CA PRO A 139 6.96 2.89 0.67
C PRO A 139 5.89 2.19 1.49
N ASN A 140 6.31 1.48 2.53
CA ASN A 140 5.38 0.77 3.41
C ASN A 140 5.95 0.67 4.82
N LYS A 141 5.07 0.54 5.83
CA LYS A 141 5.48 0.31 7.23
C LYS A 141 6.10 -1.07 7.45
N PHE A 142 5.81 -2.03 6.54
CA PHE A 142 6.38 -3.38 6.62
C PHE A 142 7.83 -3.38 6.16
N LYS A 143 8.67 -4.06 6.96
CA LYS A 143 10.09 -4.25 6.64
C LYS A 143 10.31 -5.68 6.16
N PRO A 144 11.22 -5.89 5.21
CA PRO A 144 11.53 -7.24 4.74
C PRO A 144 12.16 -8.08 5.85
N LEU A 145 11.83 -9.36 5.85
CA LEU A 145 12.35 -10.32 6.81
C LEU A 145 13.76 -10.78 6.42
N LYS A 146 14.72 -10.67 7.33
CA LYS A 146 16.13 -11.01 7.08
C LYS A 146 16.39 -12.51 7.11
N TYR A 147 15.71 -13.24 7.96
CA TYR A 147 15.93 -14.67 8.16
C TYR A 147 14.62 -15.44 8.06
N PHE A 148 14.67 -16.56 7.35
CA PHE A 148 13.55 -17.47 7.19
C PHE A 148 13.89 -18.84 7.78
N LYS A 149 13.22 -19.18 8.87
CA LYS A 149 13.08 -20.58 9.28
C LYS A 149 11.79 -21.10 8.64
N LYS A 150 11.86 -22.25 7.96
CA LYS A 150 10.68 -22.89 7.37
C LYS A 150 9.60 -23.11 8.43
N LYS A 151 8.37 -22.66 8.14
CA LYS A 151 7.21 -22.71 9.06
C LYS A 151 6.20 -23.76 8.66
N ASN A 152 6.26 -24.25 7.42
CA ASN A 152 5.24 -25.09 6.77
C ASN A 152 3.86 -24.43 6.78
N ARG A 153 3.81 -23.11 6.60
CA ARG A 153 2.57 -22.31 6.60
C ARG A 153 2.52 -21.40 5.39
N VAL A 154 1.33 -21.22 4.85
CA VAL A 154 1.07 -20.38 3.68
C VAL A 154 -0.05 -19.40 3.96
N LEU A 155 0.14 -18.13 3.59
CA LEU A 155 -0.87 -17.09 3.76
C LEU A 155 -1.67 -16.88 2.47
N PHE A 156 -2.99 -16.90 2.59
CA PHE A 156 -3.93 -16.51 1.54
C PHE A 156 -4.63 -15.20 1.94
N LEU A 157 -4.22 -14.09 1.32
CA LEU A 157 -4.88 -12.79 1.47
C LEU A 157 -5.98 -12.65 0.42
N ILE A 158 -7.23 -12.76 0.85
CA ILE A 158 -8.39 -12.81 -0.04
C ILE A 158 -9.18 -11.50 0.06
N GLY A 159 -9.17 -10.75 -1.02
CA GLY A 159 -9.95 -9.54 -1.18
C GLY A 159 -11.36 -9.82 -1.71
N GLY A 160 -11.81 -8.97 -2.63
CA GLY A 160 -13.16 -9.05 -3.19
C GLY A 160 -13.27 -8.33 -4.52
N ASN A 161 -14.36 -7.59 -4.69
CA ASN A 161 -14.52 -6.76 -5.89
C ASN A 161 -13.64 -5.52 -5.79
N GLY A 162 -12.81 -5.29 -6.79
CA GLY A 162 -11.91 -4.14 -6.85
C GLY A 162 -11.01 -4.16 -8.07
N SER A 163 -10.43 -3.03 -8.44
CA SER A 163 -9.47 -2.88 -9.56
C SER A 163 -9.90 -3.53 -10.88
N GLY A 164 -11.23 -3.65 -11.14
CA GLY A 164 -11.78 -4.30 -12.31
C GLY A 164 -12.12 -5.79 -12.14
N TYR A 165 -11.81 -6.37 -11.01
CA TYR A 165 -12.16 -7.76 -10.69
C TYR A 165 -13.56 -7.85 -10.08
N LYS A 166 -14.29 -8.91 -10.45
CA LYS A 166 -15.55 -9.32 -9.86
C LYS A 166 -15.47 -10.79 -9.50
N ILE A 167 -15.33 -11.08 -8.21
CA ILE A 167 -15.25 -12.44 -7.70
C ILE A 167 -16.67 -12.97 -7.47
N LYS A 168 -16.97 -14.16 -8.00
CA LYS A 168 -18.26 -14.85 -7.87
C LYS A 168 -18.14 -16.02 -6.88
N LYS A 169 -19.25 -16.52 -6.37
CA LYS A 169 -19.28 -17.69 -5.48
C LYS A 169 -18.60 -18.94 -6.09
N ARG A 170 -18.75 -19.14 -7.41
CA ARG A 170 -18.07 -20.26 -8.11
C ARG A 170 -16.54 -20.10 -8.10
N ASP A 171 -16.06 -18.87 -8.23
CA ASP A 171 -14.62 -18.59 -8.24
C ASP A 171 -14.01 -18.91 -6.86
N ILE A 172 -14.72 -18.57 -5.77
CA ILE A 172 -14.33 -18.93 -4.40
C ILE A 172 -14.33 -20.45 -4.20
N LYS A 173 -15.35 -21.16 -4.73
CA LYS A 173 -15.39 -22.64 -4.65
C LYS A 173 -14.19 -23.28 -5.35
N THR A 174 -13.80 -22.76 -6.51
CA THR A 174 -12.60 -23.21 -7.25
C THR A 174 -11.33 -22.92 -6.45
N LEU A 175 -11.20 -21.72 -5.89
CA LEU A 175 -10.08 -21.35 -5.03
C LEU A 175 -9.97 -22.29 -3.80
N CYS A 176 -11.08 -22.60 -3.13
CA CYS A 176 -11.07 -23.55 -2.00
C CYS A 176 -10.49 -24.91 -2.38
N LYS A 177 -10.91 -25.47 -3.54
CA LYS A 177 -10.37 -26.76 -4.03
C LYS A 177 -8.86 -26.69 -4.23
N ASN A 178 -8.36 -25.60 -4.78
CA ASN A 178 -6.93 -25.42 -5.02
C ASN A 178 -6.15 -25.18 -3.72
N ILE A 179 -6.70 -24.46 -2.76
CA ILE A 179 -6.09 -24.31 -1.43
C ILE A 179 -5.95 -25.68 -0.77
N GLN A 180 -7.02 -26.49 -0.76
CA GLN A 180 -7.01 -27.85 -0.18
C GLN A 180 -5.94 -28.72 -0.86
N LYS A 181 -5.98 -28.81 -2.21
CA LYS A 181 -5.00 -29.59 -2.99
C LYS A 181 -3.58 -29.16 -2.67
N TYR A 182 -3.29 -27.85 -2.78
CA TYR A 182 -1.94 -27.29 -2.57
C TYR A 182 -1.42 -27.54 -1.16
N SER A 183 -2.27 -27.32 -0.17
CA SER A 183 -1.90 -27.49 1.26
C SER A 183 -1.63 -28.94 1.59
N SER A 184 -2.47 -29.88 1.14
CA SER A 184 -2.28 -31.31 1.36
C SER A 184 -1.01 -31.84 0.66
N GLU A 185 -0.82 -31.50 -0.61
CA GLU A 185 0.31 -31.99 -1.41
C GLU A 185 1.67 -31.45 -0.93
N ASN A 186 1.70 -30.30 -0.27
CA ASN A 186 2.95 -29.68 0.21
C ASN A 186 3.08 -29.74 1.74
N LYS A 187 2.13 -30.36 2.44
CA LYS A 187 2.06 -30.44 3.92
C LYS A 187 2.18 -29.05 4.55
N LEU A 188 1.38 -28.10 4.05
CA LEU A 188 1.34 -26.71 4.51
C LEU A 188 0.03 -26.44 5.26
N SER A 189 0.10 -25.68 6.35
CA SER A 189 -1.06 -25.13 7.03
C SER A 189 -1.46 -23.78 6.43
N PRO A 190 -2.64 -23.64 5.79
CA PRO A 190 -3.07 -22.39 5.20
C PRO A 190 -3.68 -21.46 6.25
N ILE A 191 -3.16 -20.23 6.32
CA ILE A 191 -3.79 -19.13 7.03
C ILE A 191 -4.63 -18.34 6.02
N ILE A 192 -5.90 -18.17 6.30
CA ILE A 192 -6.82 -17.42 5.46
C ILE A 192 -7.10 -16.06 6.11
N VAL A 193 -6.86 -15.00 5.36
CA VAL A 193 -7.19 -13.65 5.79
C VAL A 193 -8.12 -13.02 4.77
N THR A 194 -9.32 -12.67 5.20
CA THR A 194 -10.29 -11.96 4.37
C THR A 194 -10.24 -10.45 4.61
N SER A 195 -10.86 -9.66 3.75
CA SER A 195 -10.84 -8.21 3.79
C SER A 195 -12.24 -7.61 3.79
N ARG A 196 -12.36 -6.32 4.09
CA ARG A 196 -13.64 -5.57 4.00
C ARG A 196 -14.32 -5.65 2.63
N ARG A 197 -13.61 -6.05 1.56
CA ARG A 197 -14.16 -6.24 0.23
C ARG A 197 -14.60 -7.66 -0.05
N THR A 198 -14.22 -8.60 0.77
CA THR A 198 -14.69 -9.98 0.73
C THR A 198 -16.17 -9.99 1.12
N LYS A 199 -17.03 -10.51 0.28
CA LYS A 199 -18.46 -10.62 0.62
C LYS A 199 -18.65 -11.60 1.77
N LYS A 200 -19.59 -11.33 2.69
CA LYS A 200 -19.93 -12.26 3.80
C LYS A 200 -20.21 -13.68 3.28
N SER A 201 -20.99 -13.81 2.20
CA SER A 201 -21.26 -15.12 1.59
C SER A 201 -20.05 -15.82 0.95
N HIS A 202 -18.98 -15.09 0.63
CA HIS A 202 -17.72 -15.68 0.17
C HIS A 202 -16.89 -16.18 1.36
N GLU A 203 -16.89 -15.42 2.44
CA GLU A 203 -16.24 -15.79 3.69
C GLU A 203 -16.86 -17.06 4.29
N GLU A 204 -18.18 -17.15 4.30
CA GLU A 204 -18.92 -18.35 4.71
C GLU A 204 -18.53 -19.59 3.87
N ILE A 205 -18.39 -19.45 2.55
CA ILE A 205 -17.95 -20.54 1.66
C ILE A 205 -16.51 -20.98 2.00
N LEU A 206 -15.60 -20.00 2.20
CA LEU A 206 -14.21 -20.29 2.58
C LEU A 206 -14.16 -21.07 3.89
N LYS A 207 -14.87 -20.62 4.92
CA LYS A 207 -14.94 -21.27 6.23
C LYS A 207 -15.45 -22.70 6.13
N THR A 208 -16.64 -22.87 5.55
CA THR A 208 -17.28 -24.19 5.45
C THR A 208 -16.46 -25.18 4.65
N LYS A 209 -15.87 -24.73 3.52
CA LYS A 209 -15.11 -25.63 2.65
C LYS A 209 -13.68 -25.91 3.12
N LEU A 210 -13.10 -25.03 3.93
CA LEU A 210 -11.73 -25.17 4.41
C LEU A 210 -11.65 -25.51 5.90
N ILE A 211 -12.76 -25.85 6.56
CA ILE A 211 -12.88 -26.03 8.02
C ILE A 211 -11.81 -26.98 8.61
N ASN A 212 -11.42 -28.01 7.90
CA ASN A 212 -10.40 -28.97 8.33
C ASN A 212 -8.98 -28.64 7.80
N PHE A 213 -8.80 -27.48 7.18
CA PHE A 213 -7.54 -27.11 6.52
C PHE A 213 -6.94 -25.82 7.05
N TYR A 214 -7.76 -24.80 7.34
CA TYR A 214 -7.22 -23.51 7.73
C TYR A 214 -6.70 -23.51 9.17
N ASP A 215 -5.65 -22.74 9.37
CA ASP A 215 -5.01 -22.52 10.66
C ASP A 215 -5.88 -21.64 11.57
N ASN A 216 -5.79 -21.84 12.89
CA ASN A 216 -6.50 -21.05 13.89
C ASN A 216 -6.16 -19.55 13.89
N GLU A 217 -5.00 -19.18 13.33
CA GLU A 217 -4.64 -17.77 13.12
C GLU A 217 -5.35 -17.14 11.90
N SER A 218 -6.26 -17.87 11.23
CA SER A 218 -7.06 -17.34 10.13
C SER A 218 -8.00 -16.24 10.60
N ILE A 219 -8.09 -15.14 9.83
CA ILE A 219 -8.84 -13.95 10.21
C ILE A 219 -9.96 -13.68 9.24
N TRP A 220 -11.15 -13.62 9.77
CA TRP A 220 -12.39 -13.43 9.05
C TRP A 220 -12.94 -12.03 9.29
N TYR A 221 -12.89 -11.18 8.27
CA TYR A 221 -13.25 -9.76 8.40
C TYR A 221 -14.64 -9.52 8.98
N HIS A 222 -15.63 -10.32 8.57
CA HIS A 222 -17.02 -10.14 9.03
C HIS A 222 -17.27 -10.61 10.45
N GLU A 223 -16.38 -11.42 11.03
CA GLU A 223 -16.45 -11.83 12.43
C GLU A 223 -15.57 -10.96 13.32
N ASN A 224 -14.32 -10.78 12.89
CA ASN A 224 -13.32 -10.06 13.66
C ASN A 224 -12.96 -8.76 12.91
N LYS A 225 -13.64 -7.66 13.25
CA LYS A 225 -13.29 -6.33 12.74
C LYS A 225 -11.96 -5.81 13.30
N LEU A 226 -11.18 -6.65 13.97
CA LEU A 226 -9.88 -6.29 14.56
C LEU A 226 -8.89 -5.85 13.47
N LYS A 227 -8.12 -4.82 13.77
CA LYS A 227 -6.99 -4.42 12.92
C LYS A 227 -5.96 -5.55 12.93
N LEU A 228 -5.81 -6.18 11.77
CA LEU A 228 -4.85 -7.25 11.55
C LEU A 228 -3.42 -6.70 11.61
N ASP A 229 -2.57 -7.31 12.42
CA ASP A 229 -1.12 -7.09 12.33
C ASP A 229 -0.48 -8.05 11.33
N LEU A 230 -0.49 -7.66 10.04
CA LEU A 230 0.17 -8.41 8.98
C LEU A 230 1.67 -8.62 9.24
N ALA A 231 2.34 -7.74 10.00
CA ALA A 231 3.75 -7.89 10.29
C ALA A 231 4.04 -9.13 11.14
N MET A 232 3.14 -9.46 12.06
CA MET A 232 3.25 -10.70 12.86
C MET A 232 2.99 -11.93 11.99
N LEU A 233 1.96 -11.89 11.14
CA LEU A 233 1.68 -13.00 10.23
C LEU A 233 2.82 -13.26 9.24
N PHE A 234 3.44 -12.23 8.68
CA PHE A 234 4.57 -12.42 7.77
C PHE A 234 5.73 -13.19 8.41
N LYS A 235 5.94 -13.03 9.72
CA LYS A 235 6.99 -13.78 10.46
C LYS A 235 6.64 -15.27 10.66
N SER A 236 5.39 -15.66 10.51
CA SER A 236 4.90 -17.02 10.79
C SER A 236 4.64 -17.87 9.56
N ILE A 237 4.97 -17.41 8.36
CA ILE A 237 4.64 -18.05 7.08
C ILE A 237 5.86 -18.16 6.16
N ASP A 238 5.76 -18.99 5.11
CA ASP A 238 6.83 -19.23 4.14
C ASP A 238 6.59 -18.54 2.78
N LEU A 239 5.33 -18.29 2.41
CA LEU A 239 4.94 -17.67 1.15
C LEU A 239 3.53 -17.10 1.21
N ILE A 240 3.20 -16.25 0.24
CA ILE A 240 1.94 -15.51 0.21
C ILE A 240 1.24 -15.70 -1.13
N PHE A 241 -0.04 -16.06 -1.07
CA PHE A 241 -0.99 -15.87 -2.16
C PHE A 241 -1.88 -14.67 -1.86
N VAL A 242 -1.95 -13.71 -2.77
CA VAL A 242 -2.73 -12.49 -2.60
C VAL A 242 -3.64 -12.24 -3.80
N SER A 243 -4.92 -11.95 -3.55
CA SER A 243 -5.85 -11.67 -4.64
C SER A 243 -5.54 -10.35 -5.35
N GLU A 244 -5.61 -10.35 -6.68
CA GLU A 244 -5.19 -9.20 -7.53
C GLU A 244 -6.08 -7.95 -7.41
N ASP A 245 -7.18 -7.99 -6.70
CA ASP A 245 -8.09 -6.84 -6.57
C ASP A 245 -7.53 -5.66 -5.74
N SER A 246 -6.42 -5.87 -5.01
CA SER A 246 -5.85 -4.89 -4.08
C SER A 246 -4.39 -4.57 -4.32
N SER A 247 -4.13 -3.41 -4.92
CA SER A 247 -2.76 -2.92 -5.09
C SER A 247 -1.98 -2.78 -3.78
N SER A 248 -2.65 -2.35 -2.69
CA SER A 248 -2.00 -2.20 -1.39
C SER A 248 -1.63 -3.55 -0.77
N MET A 249 -2.54 -4.53 -0.77
CA MET A 249 -2.24 -5.87 -0.25
C MET A 249 -1.07 -6.52 -1.00
N ILE A 250 -1.01 -6.33 -2.33
CA ILE A 250 0.10 -6.84 -3.15
C ILE A 250 1.42 -6.16 -2.76
N SER A 251 1.45 -4.84 -2.67
CA SER A 251 2.67 -4.11 -2.29
C SER A 251 3.11 -4.40 -0.86
N GLU A 252 2.17 -4.57 0.06
CA GLU A 252 2.45 -4.99 1.44
C GLU A 252 3.07 -6.38 1.48
N SER A 253 2.53 -7.33 0.70
CA SER A 253 3.08 -8.68 0.56
C SER A 253 4.51 -8.66 0.00
N ILE A 254 4.76 -7.87 -1.05
CA ILE A 254 6.11 -7.72 -1.63
C ILE A 254 7.08 -7.16 -0.60
N CYS A 255 6.66 -6.15 0.19
CA CYS A 255 7.51 -5.55 1.22
C CYS A 255 7.94 -6.53 2.33
N SER A 256 7.25 -7.65 2.51
CA SER A 256 7.66 -8.68 3.47
C SER A 256 8.97 -9.38 3.10
N GLY A 257 9.38 -9.34 1.83
CA GLY A 257 10.53 -10.10 1.32
C GLY A 257 10.26 -11.60 1.09
N LEU A 258 9.03 -12.06 1.34
CA LEU A 258 8.58 -13.44 1.10
C LEU A 258 8.23 -13.66 -0.38
N PRO A 259 8.23 -14.91 -0.88
CA PRO A 259 7.67 -15.24 -2.19
C PRO A 259 6.19 -14.85 -2.28
N VAL A 260 5.81 -14.12 -3.33
CA VAL A 260 4.45 -13.63 -3.54
C VAL A 260 3.88 -14.13 -4.85
N TYR A 261 2.72 -14.74 -4.78
CA TYR A 261 1.93 -15.18 -5.91
C TYR A 261 0.61 -14.42 -5.91
N THR A 262 0.28 -13.74 -7.02
CA THR A 262 -1.03 -13.12 -7.12
C THR A 262 -2.03 -14.09 -7.74
N ILE A 263 -3.27 -14.06 -7.26
CA ILE A 263 -4.33 -14.94 -7.68
C ILE A 263 -5.58 -14.16 -8.11
N ALA A 264 -6.21 -14.58 -9.21
CA ALA A 264 -7.37 -13.88 -9.76
C ALA A 264 -8.40 -14.85 -10.37
N PRO A 265 -9.69 -14.46 -10.47
CA PRO A 265 -10.65 -15.18 -11.29
C PRO A 265 -10.26 -15.07 -12.78
N ILE A 266 -10.56 -16.10 -13.57
CA ILE A 266 -10.24 -16.15 -15.01
C ILE A 266 -10.86 -14.95 -15.75
N ARG A 267 -12.12 -14.62 -15.44
CA ARG A 267 -12.85 -13.51 -16.07
C ARG A 267 -12.69 -12.23 -15.28
N LYS A 268 -12.09 -11.21 -15.89
CA LYS A 268 -11.85 -9.88 -15.31
C LYS A 268 -12.09 -8.79 -16.34
N LYS A 269 -12.63 -7.66 -15.88
CA LYS A 269 -12.62 -6.41 -16.65
C LYS A 269 -11.26 -5.75 -16.45
N GLN A 270 -10.60 -5.38 -17.55
CA GLN A 270 -9.29 -4.74 -17.44
C GLN A 270 -9.39 -3.35 -16.84
N ASN A 271 -8.59 -3.08 -15.81
CA ASN A 271 -8.23 -1.74 -15.36
C ASN A 271 -6.79 -1.49 -15.82
N LEU A 272 -6.60 -0.70 -16.88
CA LEU A 272 -5.30 -0.51 -17.53
C LEU A 272 -4.18 -0.11 -16.57
N SER A 273 -4.46 0.81 -15.64
CA SER A 273 -3.45 1.27 -14.66
C SER A 273 -3.03 0.15 -13.72
N HIS A 274 -4.00 -0.62 -13.23
CA HIS A 274 -3.74 -1.74 -12.34
C HIS A 274 -3.03 -2.88 -13.06
N THR A 275 -3.43 -3.19 -14.29
CA THR A 275 -2.78 -4.21 -15.13
C THR A 275 -1.32 -3.85 -15.41
N LYS A 276 -1.02 -2.60 -15.75
CA LYS A 276 0.35 -2.11 -15.93
C LYS A 276 1.20 -2.25 -14.67
N MET A 277 0.62 -2.00 -13.50
CA MET A 277 1.31 -2.20 -12.22
C MET A 277 1.65 -3.69 -11.99
N LEU A 278 0.68 -4.59 -12.21
CA LEU A 278 0.91 -6.03 -12.07
C LEU A 278 1.96 -6.55 -13.04
N GLN A 279 1.90 -6.15 -14.32
CA GLN A 279 2.91 -6.50 -15.33
C GLN A 279 4.30 -6.04 -14.93
N ARG A 280 4.42 -4.83 -14.37
CA ARG A 280 5.70 -4.30 -13.86
C ARG A 280 6.22 -5.14 -12.69
N TYR A 281 5.38 -5.48 -11.73
CA TYR A 281 5.82 -6.32 -10.61
C TYR A 281 6.23 -7.72 -11.05
N GLU A 282 5.52 -8.29 -12.02
CA GLU A 282 5.84 -9.60 -12.59
C GLU A 282 7.16 -9.56 -13.40
N SER A 283 7.36 -8.55 -14.27
CA SER A 283 8.61 -8.39 -15.03
C SER A 283 9.83 -8.14 -14.16
N GLN A 284 9.63 -7.55 -12.98
CA GLN A 284 10.68 -7.39 -11.96
C GLN A 284 10.87 -8.64 -11.08
N GLY A 285 10.06 -9.67 -11.29
CA GLY A 285 10.10 -10.91 -10.52
C GLY A 285 9.58 -10.79 -9.08
N PHE A 286 8.89 -9.69 -8.73
CA PHE A 286 8.32 -9.55 -7.38
C PHE A 286 7.11 -10.44 -7.16
N ILE A 287 6.35 -10.74 -8.22
CA ILE A 287 5.18 -11.59 -8.17
C ILE A 287 5.19 -12.57 -9.34
N LYS A 288 4.47 -13.67 -9.19
CA LYS A 288 4.00 -14.51 -10.29
C LYS A 288 2.48 -14.50 -10.29
N ARG A 289 1.87 -14.31 -11.46
CA ARG A 289 0.41 -14.16 -11.59
C ARG A 289 -0.24 -15.48 -11.95
N LEU A 290 -1.24 -15.87 -11.18
CA LEU A 290 -1.96 -17.13 -11.30
C LEU A 290 -3.47 -16.88 -11.39
N ASN A 291 -4.20 -17.86 -11.90
CA ASN A 291 -5.65 -17.88 -11.80
C ASN A 291 -6.10 -18.75 -10.60
N PHE A 292 -7.34 -18.58 -10.16
CA PHE A 292 -7.90 -19.39 -9.07
C PHE A 292 -7.93 -20.90 -9.36
N ASP A 293 -7.86 -21.28 -10.62
CA ASP A 293 -7.84 -22.67 -11.11
C ASP A 293 -6.45 -23.15 -11.56
N SER A 294 -5.41 -22.34 -11.44
CA SER A 294 -4.03 -22.75 -11.75
C SER A 294 -3.56 -23.86 -10.82
N ASP A 295 -2.67 -24.71 -11.30
CA ASP A 295 -1.99 -25.70 -10.45
C ASP A 295 -0.93 -25.01 -9.59
N PHE A 296 -1.30 -24.63 -8.37
CA PHE A 296 -0.41 -23.88 -7.46
C PHE A 296 0.90 -24.62 -7.18
N LYS A 297 0.90 -25.96 -7.09
CA LYS A 297 2.12 -26.74 -6.86
C LYS A 297 3.11 -26.62 -8.02
N LYS A 298 2.62 -26.76 -9.24
CA LYS A 298 3.44 -26.59 -10.45
C LYS A 298 3.98 -25.17 -10.54
N GLU A 299 3.12 -24.19 -10.29
CA GLU A 299 3.45 -22.78 -10.46
C GLU A 299 4.40 -22.24 -9.39
N THR A 300 4.43 -22.82 -8.19
CA THR A 300 5.30 -22.40 -7.09
C THR A 300 6.66 -23.12 -7.04
N LYS A 301 6.94 -24.06 -7.98
CA LYS A 301 8.26 -24.72 -8.07
C LYS A 301 9.41 -23.71 -8.22
N HIS A 302 9.18 -22.64 -8.98
CA HIS A 302 10.11 -21.53 -9.12
C HIS A 302 9.65 -20.36 -8.23
N ARG A 303 10.42 -20.04 -7.22
CA ARG A 303 10.13 -18.93 -6.32
C ARG A 303 10.20 -17.60 -7.06
N THR A 304 9.40 -16.64 -6.64
CA THR A 304 9.54 -15.25 -7.07
C THR A 304 10.87 -14.69 -6.58
N ASN A 305 11.41 -13.71 -7.30
CA ASN A 305 12.68 -13.06 -6.94
C ASN A 305 12.48 -11.94 -5.90
N THR A 306 11.62 -12.21 -4.91
CA THR A 306 11.40 -11.32 -3.76
C THR A 306 12.36 -11.76 -2.67
N SER A 307 13.22 -10.87 -2.19
CA SER A 307 14.18 -11.19 -1.14
C SER A 307 14.39 -9.97 -0.23
N TYR A 308 14.94 -10.24 0.95
CA TYR A 308 15.32 -9.20 1.90
C TYR A 308 16.24 -8.16 1.25
N GLU A 309 17.28 -8.59 0.56
CA GLU A 309 18.31 -7.74 -0.04
C GLU A 309 17.68 -6.83 -1.11
N LYS A 310 16.87 -7.40 -1.99
CA LYS A 310 16.22 -6.65 -3.07
C LYS A 310 15.28 -5.58 -2.53
N ILE A 311 14.45 -5.92 -1.54
CA ILE A 311 13.51 -4.96 -0.94
C ILE A 311 14.26 -3.91 -0.12
N SER A 312 15.28 -4.30 0.66
CA SER A 312 16.11 -3.37 1.44
C SER A 312 16.83 -2.37 0.56
N ASN A 313 17.38 -2.80 -0.58
CA ASN A 313 18.03 -1.91 -1.54
C ASN A 313 17.06 -0.88 -2.13
N ILE A 314 15.83 -1.28 -2.48
CA ILE A 314 14.80 -0.34 -2.95
C ILE A 314 14.46 0.69 -1.87
N GLN A 315 14.31 0.25 -0.62
CA GLN A 315 14.04 1.15 0.52
C GLN A 315 15.22 2.08 0.79
N LEU A 316 16.46 1.59 0.65
CA LEU A 316 17.67 2.43 0.80
C LEU A 316 17.75 3.53 -0.27
N LEU A 317 17.52 3.19 -1.55
CA LEU A 317 17.51 4.18 -2.63
C LEU A 317 16.42 5.23 -2.42
N LEU A 318 15.22 4.80 -2.00
CA LEU A 318 14.13 5.72 -1.67
C LEU A 318 14.51 6.64 -0.49
N LYS A 319 15.17 6.09 0.53
CA LYS A 319 15.66 6.85 1.69
C LYS A 319 16.66 7.94 1.27
N ILE A 320 17.65 7.61 0.43
CA ILE A 320 18.63 8.57 -0.08
C ILE A 320 17.93 9.72 -0.81
N SER A 321 17.03 9.40 -1.75
CA SER A 321 16.29 10.39 -2.54
C SER A 321 15.37 11.27 -1.68
N LEU A 322 14.71 10.70 -0.67
CA LEU A 322 13.89 11.45 0.27
C LEU A 322 14.72 12.38 1.14
N THR A 323 15.86 11.90 1.64
CA THR A 323 16.79 12.71 2.47
C THR A 323 17.23 13.93 1.71
N GLU A 324 17.62 13.78 0.44
CA GLU A 324 18.04 14.91 -0.41
C GLU A 324 16.88 15.90 -0.63
N SER A 325 15.67 15.41 -0.92
CA SER A 325 14.50 16.27 -1.15
C SER A 325 14.12 17.15 0.05
N ILE A 326 14.44 16.72 1.27
CA ILE A 326 14.16 17.46 2.52
C ILE A 326 15.42 17.82 3.29
N LYS A 327 16.56 17.98 2.60
CA LYS A 327 17.89 18.25 3.17
C LYS A 327 17.88 19.38 4.21
N ASN A 328 17.16 20.47 3.96
CA ASN A 328 17.06 21.59 4.92
C ASN A 328 16.41 21.18 6.26
N LEU A 329 15.45 20.23 6.24
CA LEU A 329 14.87 19.68 7.48
C LEU A 329 15.87 18.77 8.20
N TYR A 330 16.68 18.01 7.44
CA TYR A 330 17.74 17.21 8.03
C TYR A 330 18.80 18.05 8.71
N GLN A 331 19.22 19.19 8.12
CA GLN A 331 20.15 20.13 8.74
C GLN A 331 19.62 20.70 10.07
N LYS A 332 18.29 20.90 10.15
CA LYS A 332 17.64 21.45 11.36
C LYS A 332 17.40 20.39 12.45
N PHE A 333 17.07 19.15 12.09
CA PHE A 333 16.58 18.11 13.01
C PHE A 333 17.40 16.80 13.01
N GLY A 334 18.49 16.70 12.26
CA GLY A 334 19.30 15.48 12.13
C GLY A 334 20.01 15.10 13.42
N LYS A 335 20.20 13.79 13.62
CA LYS A 335 20.80 13.22 14.84
C LYS A 335 22.30 13.44 14.99
N ASN A 336 23.03 13.64 13.88
CA ASN A 336 24.48 13.93 13.89
C ASN A 336 24.83 14.85 12.72
N LYS A 337 25.48 15.96 13.04
CA LYS A 337 25.97 16.93 12.02
C LYS A 337 27.15 16.39 11.19
N GLU A 338 27.79 15.28 11.61
CA GLU A 338 29.08 14.81 11.05
C GLU A 338 28.99 13.87 9.84
N ILE A 339 27.80 13.35 9.49
CA ILE A 339 27.67 12.31 8.42
C ILE A 339 27.37 12.91 7.04
N LEU A 340 27.30 14.22 6.90
CA LEU A 340 26.98 14.89 5.62
C LEU A 340 28.22 15.34 4.83
N GLN A 341 29.46 15.00 5.27
CA GLN A 341 30.70 15.36 4.59
C GLN A 341 31.50 14.19 4.04
N SER A 342 30.94 12.97 4.02
CA SER A 342 31.58 11.80 3.38
C SER A 342 30.72 11.24 2.26
#